data_7942b3bf3d078ce2afaea7bc2f21c2f8
#
_entry.id   7942b3bf3d078ce2afaea7bc2f21c2f8
#
_cell.length_a   1.000
_cell.length_b   1.000
_cell.length_c   1.000
_cell.angle_alpha   90.00
_cell.angle_beta   90.00
_cell.angle_gamma   90.00
#
_symmetry.space_group_name_H-M   'P 1'
#
loop_
_entity.id
_entity.type
_entity.pdbx_description
1 polymer ?
#
loop_
_entity_poly.entity_id
_entity_poly.type
_entity_poly.pdbx_seq_one_letter_code
_entity_poly.pdbx_strand_id
1 'polypeptide(L)'
;RSKRALTDAIDRALIDLLAIYRDVLMVQVGGDGELINTDLADLVHEIAQDSTPRQTLARVDHIETARKRLVSNGNPLLVLEDMAISLRPQA
;
A
#
# COMPACT_ATOMS: atom_id res chain seq x y z
N ARG A 1 7.33 -15.14 17.76
CA ARG A 1 6.91 -16.10 18.18
C ARG A 1 5.50 -16.03 18.25
N SER A 2 5.02 -15.02 18.34
CA SER A 2 3.63 -14.97 18.47
C SER A 2 2.99 -14.46 17.20
N LYS A 3 1.71 -14.80 17.08
CA LYS A 3 0.87 -14.25 16.04
C LYS A 3 0.84 -12.75 16.11
N ARG A 4 0.88 -12.20 17.34
CA ARG A 4 0.84 -10.76 17.53
C ARG A 4 2.05 -10.06 16.92
N ALA A 5 3.25 -10.65 17.13
CA ALA A 5 4.46 -10.07 16.56
C ALA A 5 4.41 -10.07 15.04
N LEU A 6 3.91 -11.15 14.45
CA LEU A 6 3.76 -11.24 13.00
C LEU A 6 2.73 -10.24 12.49
N THR A 7 1.60 -10.11 13.18
CA THR A 7 0.57 -9.14 12.81
C THR A 7 1.12 -7.71 12.84
N ASP A 8 1.87 -7.38 13.89
CA ASP A 8 2.45 -6.04 14.02
C ASP A 8 3.45 -5.76 12.91
N ALA A 9 4.27 -6.75 12.56
CA ALA A 9 5.25 -6.59 11.50
C ALA A 9 4.59 -6.37 10.15
N ILE A 10 3.54 -7.13 9.87
CA ILE A 10 2.78 -6.97 8.63
C ILE A 10 2.09 -5.60 8.60
N ASP A 11 1.48 -5.19 9.70
CA ASP A 11 0.81 -3.89 9.75
C ASP A 11 1.80 -2.76 9.48
N ARG A 12 3.00 -2.84 10.04
CA ARG A 12 4.03 -1.84 9.79
C ARG A 12 4.40 -1.80 8.31
N ALA A 13 4.56 -2.96 7.69
CA ALA A 13 4.86 -3.02 6.26
C ALA A 13 3.74 -2.41 5.43
N LEU A 14 2.48 -2.60 5.83
CA LEU A 14 1.35 -2.02 5.13
C LEU A 14 1.31 -0.50 5.29
N ILE A 15 1.68 0.01 6.46
CA ILE A 15 1.79 1.46 6.67
C ILE A 15 2.85 2.05 5.74
N ASP A 16 4.00 1.39 5.63
CA ASP A 16 5.05 1.84 4.73
C ASP A 16 4.59 1.82 3.27
N LEU A 17 3.86 0.79 2.88
CA LEU A 17 3.33 0.68 1.52
C LEU A 17 2.29 1.78 1.24
N LEU A 18 1.46 2.10 2.22
CA LEU A 18 0.49 3.21 2.09
C LEU A 18 1.21 4.53 1.83
N ALA A 19 2.33 4.77 2.52
CA ALA A 19 3.09 6.00 2.31
C ALA A 19 3.60 6.09 0.88
N ILE A 20 4.06 4.97 0.32
CA ILE A 20 4.51 4.93 -1.07
C ILE A 20 3.38 5.27 -2.02
N TYR A 21 2.20 4.67 -1.86
CA TYR A 21 1.08 4.94 -2.75
C TYR A 21 0.52 6.35 -2.59
N ARG A 22 0.64 6.94 -1.40
CA ARG A 22 0.28 8.34 -1.23
C ARG A 22 1.22 9.25 -2.02
N ASP A 23 2.51 8.93 -2.02
CA ASP A 23 3.46 9.65 -2.85
C ASP A 23 3.13 9.50 -4.33
N VAL A 24 2.77 8.27 -4.75
CA VAL A 24 2.37 8.01 -6.13
C VAL A 24 1.18 8.90 -6.52
N LEU A 25 0.16 8.94 -5.66
CA LEU A 25 -1.01 9.75 -5.93
C LEU A 25 -0.65 11.24 -6.03
N MET A 26 0.21 11.72 -5.14
CA MET A 26 0.66 13.11 -5.17
C MET A 26 1.29 13.45 -6.52
N VAL A 27 2.14 12.59 -7.03
CA VAL A 27 2.77 12.80 -8.33
C VAL A 27 1.71 12.78 -9.45
N GLN A 28 0.80 11.82 -9.38
CA GLN A 28 -0.22 11.66 -10.44
C GLN A 28 -1.15 12.84 -10.55
N VAL A 29 -1.47 13.49 -9.43
CA VAL A 29 -2.38 14.65 -9.46
C VAL A 29 -1.63 15.98 -9.61
N GLY A 30 -0.31 15.93 -9.76
CA GLY A 30 0.48 17.14 -9.99
C GLY A 30 0.62 18.02 -8.76
N GLY A 31 0.59 17.43 -7.57
CA GLY A 31 0.73 18.20 -6.34
C GLY A 31 2.14 18.74 -6.16
N ASP A 32 2.25 19.83 -5.43
CA ASP A 32 3.53 20.49 -5.16
C ASP A 32 4.18 20.06 -3.85
N GLY A 33 3.54 19.14 -3.13
CA GLY A 33 4.07 18.68 -1.86
C GLY A 33 5.31 17.82 -2.04
N GLU A 34 6.11 17.76 -0.98
CA GLU A 34 7.28 16.90 -0.98
C GLU A 34 6.86 15.45 -0.79
N LEU A 35 7.63 14.55 -1.39
CA LEU A 35 7.37 13.12 -1.20
C LEU A 35 7.74 12.69 0.21
N ILE A 36 6.97 11.76 0.76
CA ILE A 36 7.27 11.16 2.05
C ILE A 36 8.53 10.30 1.95
N ASN A 37 8.63 9.53 0.86
CA ASN A 37 9.75 8.60 0.64
C ASN A 37 10.71 9.18 -0.39
N THR A 38 11.49 10.16 0.02
CA THR A 38 12.38 10.86 -0.91
C THR A 38 13.43 9.95 -1.52
N ASP A 39 13.86 8.92 -0.77
CA ASP A 39 14.83 7.95 -1.25
C ASP A 39 14.25 6.96 -2.26
N LEU A 40 12.93 6.94 -2.41
CA LEU A 40 12.24 6.07 -3.37
C LEU A 40 11.60 6.87 -4.49
N ALA A 41 12.06 8.08 -4.72
CA ALA A 41 11.43 8.98 -5.70
C ALA A 41 11.36 8.36 -7.10
N ASP A 42 12.42 7.67 -7.53
CA ASP A 42 12.43 7.06 -8.86
C ASP A 42 11.36 5.97 -8.98
N LEU A 43 11.24 5.14 -7.94
CA LEU A 43 10.21 4.09 -7.90
C LEU A 43 8.81 4.70 -7.92
N VAL A 44 8.60 5.74 -7.12
CA VAL A 44 7.32 6.43 -7.04
C VAL A 44 6.93 6.98 -8.41
N HIS A 45 7.87 7.63 -9.10
CA HIS A 45 7.58 8.18 -10.43
C HIS A 45 7.29 7.10 -11.45
N GLU A 46 8.00 5.98 -11.37
CA GLU A 46 7.76 4.87 -12.28
C GLU A 46 6.35 4.29 -12.08
N ILE A 47 5.95 4.06 -10.83
CA ILE A 47 4.61 3.55 -10.53
C ILE A 47 3.55 4.56 -10.99
N ALA A 48 3.82 5.85 -10.76
CA ALA A 48 2.88 6.90 -11.13
C ALA A 48 2.64 6.95 -12.64
N GLN A 49 3.68 6.69 -13.44
CA GLN A 49 3.55 6.67 -14.89
C GLN A 49 2.81 5.44 -15.39
N ASP A 50 2.96 4.31 -14.70
CA ASP A 50 2.40 3.03 -15.14
C ASP A 50 0.99 2.78 -14.64
N SER A 51 0.40 3.71 -13.90
CA SER A 51 -0.93 3.54 -13.34
C SER A 51 -1.68 4.87 -13.35
N THR A 52 -2.96 4.81 -13.02
CA THR A 52 -3.82 5.99 -12.98
C THR A 52 -4.14 6.36 -11.53
N PRO A 53 -4.56 7.61 -11.27
CA PRO A 53 -5.01 7.97 -9.93
C PRO A 53 -6.12 7.07 -9.40
N ARG A 54 -7.05 6.65 -10.27
CA ARG A 54 -8.11 5.74 -9.86
C ARG A 54 -7.55 4.41 -9.38
N GLN A 55 -6.59 3.85 -10.11
CA GLN A 55 -5.94 2.61 -9.71
C GLN A 55 -5.19 2.77 -8.39
N THR A 56 -4.52 3.90 -8.22
CA THR A 56 -3.80 4.18 -6.98
C THR A 56 -4.75 4.28 -5.79
N LEU A 57 -5.88 4.96 -5.96
CA LEU A 57 -6.87 5.05 -4.89
C LEU A 57 -7.43 3.68 -4.53
N ALA A 58 -7.67 2.83 -5.53
CA ALA A 58 -8.14 1.47 -5.27
C ALA A 58 -7.12 0.67 -4.48
N ARG A 59 -5.83 0.82 -4.81
CA ARG A 59 -4.76 0.14 -4.09
C ARG A 59 -4.67 0.60 -2.65
N VAL A 60 -4.78 1.91 -2.41
CA VAL A 60 -4.81 2.44 -1.04
C VAL A 60 -5.97 1.83 -0.27
N ASP A 61 -7.14 1.75 -0.89
CA ASP A 61 -8.33 1.16 -0.26
C ASP A 61 -8.09 -0.30 0.12
N HIS A 62 -7.51 -1.08 -0.78
CA HIS A 62 -7.23 -2.49 -0.51
C HIS A 62 -6.25 -2.66 0.65
N ILE A 63 -5.25 -1.79 0.74
CA ILE A 63 -4.28 -1.86 1.83
C ILE A 63 -4.95 -1.48 3.15
N GLU A 64 -5.78 -0.44 3.16
CA GLU A 64 -6.48 -0.04 4.37
C GLU A 64 -7.45 -1.11 4.84
N THR A 65 -8.12 -1.79 3.90
CA THR A 65 -8.98 -2.90 4.23
C THR A 65 -8.18 -4.04 4.86
N ALA A 66 -7.01 -4.34 4.30
CA ALA A 66 -6.15 -5.38 4.85
C ALA A 66 -5.73 -5.05 6.29
N ARG A 67 -5.41 -3.79 6.58
CA ARG A 67 -5.05 -3.40 7.93
C ARG A 67 -6.19 -3.64 8.91
N LYS A 68 -7.41 -3.31 8.51
CA LYS A 68 -8.59 -3.56 9.35
C LYS A 68 -8.78 -5.06 9.60
N ARG A 69 -8.57 -5.87 8.58
CA ARG A 69 -8.71 -7.33 8.72
C ARG A 69 -7.65 -7.91 9.64
N LEU A 70 -6.44 -7.35 9.64
CA LEU A 70 -5.40 -7.82 10.53
C LEU A 70 -5.80 -7.69 11.99
N VAL A 71 -6.55 -6.65 12.32
CA VAL A 71 -7.01 -6.43 13.68
C VAL A 71 -8.12 -7.40 14.06
N SER A 72 -9.05 -7.66 13.15
CA SER A 72 -10.26 -8.43 13.44
C SER A 72 -10.16 -9.90 13.09
N ASN A 73 -9.20 -10.27 12.25
CA ASN A 73 -9.11 -11.63 11.73
C ASN A 73 -7.86 -12.32 12.29
N GLY A 74 -7.97 -13.58 12.59
CA GLY A 74 -6.89 -14.30 13.24
C GLY A 74 -5.77 -14.78 12.33
N ASN A 75 -5.86 -14.62 11.00
CA ASN A 75 -4.85 -15.19 10.10
C ASN A 75 -4.18 -14.11 9.25
N PRO A 76 -3.03 -13.57 9.71
CA PRO A 76 -2.37 -12.47 8.99
C PRO A 76 -1.84 -12.88 7.62
N LEU A 77 -1.43 -14.13 7.42
CA LEU A 77 -0.92 -14.55 6.11
C LEU A 77 -2.03 -14.60 5.08
N LEU A 78 -3.21 -15.04 5.48
CA LEU A 78 -4.35 -15.08 4.57
C LEU A 78 -4.76 -13.66 4.16
N VAL A 79 -4.78 -12.73 5.10
CA VAL A 79 -5.08 -11.33 4.82
C VAL A 79 -4.08 -10.77 3.82
N LEU A 80 -2.79 -11.06 4.01
CA LEU A 80 -1.74 -10.59 3.13
C LEU A 80 -1.90 -11.17 1.73
N GLU A 81 -2.24 -12.45 1.61
CA GLU A 81 -2.45 -13.07 0.31
C GLU A 81 -3.61 -12.44 -0.44
N ASP A 82 -4.73 -12.24 0.24
CA ASP A 82 -5.91 -11.62 -0.38
C ASP A 82 -5.58 -10.20 -0.87
N MET A 83 -4.87 -9.44 -0.06
CA MET A 83 -4.47 -8.09 -0.43
C MET A 83 -3.56 -8.11 -1.66
N ALA A 84 -2.58 -9.00 -1.68
CA ALA A 84 -1.63 -9.07 -2.78
C ALA A 84 -2.32 -9.34 -4.10
N ILE A 85 -3.33 -10.21 -4.08
CA ILE A 85 -4.13 -10.48 -5.28
C ILE A 85 -4.88 -9.22 -5.71
N SER A 86 -5.45 -8.47 -4.75
CA SER A 86 -6.20 -7.25 -5.04
C SER A 86 -5.32 -6.14 -5.64
N LEU A 87 -4.03 -6.15 -5.31
CA LEU A 87 -3.11 -5.12 -5.80
C LEU A 87 -2.55 -5.41 -7.18
N ARG A 88 -2.78 -6.61 -7.72
CA ARG A 88 -2.24 -6.95 -9.04
C ARG A 88 -2.82 -6.04 -10.10
N PRO A 89 -2.02 -5.66 -11.10
CA PRO A 89 -2.55 -4.86 -12.20
C PRO A 89 -3.69 -5.58 -12.90
N GLN A 90 -4.72 -4.83 -13.23
CA GLN A 90 -5.84 -5.39 -13.99
C GLN A 90 -5.47 -5.41 -15.45
N ALA A 91 -5.74 -6.55 -16.09
CA ALA A 91 -5.43 -6.72 -17.51
C ALA A 91 -6.35 -5.89 -18.40
#